data_1a847b8ece85f08aee750ed61186babf
#
_entry.id   1a847b8ece85f08aee750ed61186babf
#
_cell.length_a   1.000
_cell.length_b   1.000
_cell.length_c   1.000
_cell.angle_alpha   90.00
_cell.angle_beta   90.00
_cell.angle_gamma   90.00
#
_symmetry.space_group_name_H-M   'P 1'
#
loop_
_entity.id
_entity.type
_entity.pdbx_description
1 polymer ?
#
loop_
_entity_poly.entity_id
_entity_poly.type
_entity_poly.pdbx_seq_one_letter_code
_entity_poly.pdbx_strand_id
1 'polypeptide(L)'
;HSGKLARIQSANSQPALRTAPGARHWKLMLLEFGPNQGGAGGDIILLGDGSLAQSNLDRVPSDLIVDRCYIHGDPARGQKRGIALNSASTSIIGSYISDIKSASQDAQAIAGWNGPGPFLIENNYLEASGENFMLGGATPGINGLIPSDVVFRRNHVTRPASWRTANWAVKNLFELKNARRVLVEGNLFETHWQDAQPGYAIVFTPRGEGGAAPWAVVEDVTFRYNVVRNVAAVFNFLARDNNGASGPLRRVKIADNLFYGVDRSAWGGNGTFLQIGEGPAEISVEHNTIMQTGNVITAYGGTRQAPSAADRFVFKDNIVLHNANGVIGTGLAIGNDTLSKYFPGAAFYRNVLAGGNASRYPADNSFPTVAWLRDQFQDVATYDYRLRPGSSLRQSGSDSRDVGVGYTALIEGIGANAAALLGLPEPSPPVPSDRFKDRTRGRPPAYIRPGSGGQ
;
A
#
# COMPACT_ATOMS: atom_id res chain seq x y z
N HIS A 1 14.98 22.92 7.77
CA HIS A 1 14.65 23.12 9.20
C HIS A 1 15.35 22.13 10.16
N SER A 2 16.02 21.05 9.68
CA SER A 2 16.67 20.02 10.53
C SER A 2 17.64 20.62 11.54
N GLY A 3 18.51 21.54 11.16
CA GLY A 3 19.47 22.18 12.08
C GLY A 3 18.87 23.03 13.23
N LYS A 4 17.55 23.06 13.37
CA LYS A 4 16.84 23.77 14.46
C LYS A 4 16.07 22.82 15.40
N LEU A 5 16.08 21.52 15.13
CA LEU A 5 15.40 20.52 15.96
C LEU A 5 16.31 20.06 17.10
N ALA A 6 15.73 19.80 18.25
CA ALA A 6 16.46 19.12 19.33
C ALA A 6 16.74 17.67 18.87
N ARG A 7 18.02 17.29 18.92
CA ARG A 7 18.48 15.98 18.42
C ARG A 7 18.61 14.97 19.55
N ILE A 8 18.02 13.80 19.32
CA ILE A 8 18.12 12.61 20.15
C ILE A 8 18.82 11.52 19.34
N GLN A 9 19.88 10.95 19.85
CA GLN A 9 20.65 9.93 19.16
C GLN A 9 21.21 8.91 20.15
N SER A 10 21.15 7.63 19.78
CA SER A 10 21.77 6.56 20.56
C SER A 10 23.28 6.54 20.33
N ALA A 11 24.06 6.51 21.41
CA ALA A 11 25.53 6.35 21.35
C ALA A 11 25.96 4.91 21.07
N ASN A 12 25.03 3.95 21.05
CA ASN A 12 25.28 2.53 20.81
C ASN A 12 24.28 1.96 19.77
N SER A 13 24.09 0.65 19.71
CA SER A 13 23.17 -0.02 18.79
C SER A 13 21.73 -0.12 19.29
N GLN A 14 21.44 0.34 20.51
CA GLN A 14 20.07 0.34 21.06
C GLN A 14 19.25 1.50 20.46
N PRO A 15 17.92 1.43 20.50
CA PRO A 15 17.08 2.53 20.04
C PRO A 15 17.37 3.85 20.77
N ALA A 16 17.32 4.97 20.04
CA ALA A 16 17.42 6.30 20.63
C ALA A 16 16.25 6.61 21.57
N LEU A 17 15.11 5.99 21.30
CA LEU A 17 13.92 6.04 22.16
C LEU A 17 13.23 4.68 22.15
N ARG A 18 12.85 4.20 23.34
CA ARG A 18 11.97 3.04 23.51
C ARG A 18 10.90 3.32 24.56
N THR A 19 9.70 2.82 24.34
CA THR A 19 8.63 2.88 25.32
C THR A 19 8.81 1.81 26.41
N ALA A 20 8.51 2.13 27.64
CA ALA A 20 8.31 1.11 28.69
C ALA A 20 7.02 0.32 28.42
N PRO A 21 6.90 -0.93 28.92
CA PRO A 21 5.65 -1.67 28.86
C PRO A 21 4.48 -0.88 29.44
N GLY A 22 3.37 -0.80 28.70
CA GLY A 22 2.16 -0.07 29.10
C GLY A 22 2.30 1.46 29.16
N ALA A 23 3.38 2.07 28.64
CA ALA A 23 3.54 3.52 28.56
C ALA A 23 2.39 4.16 27.77
N ARG A 24 1.87 5.30 28.24
CA ARG A 24 0.70 5.95 27.63
C ARG A 24 0.82 7.45 27.55
N HIS A 25 0.07 8.05 26.60
CA HIS A 25 -0.14 9.50 26.47
C HIS A 25 1.15 10.30 26.21
N TRP A 26 2.02 9.78 25.32
CA TRP A 26 3.24 10.48 24.91
C TRP A 26 3.09 11.13 23.56
N LYS A 27 3.55 12.37 23.46
CA LYS A 27 3.66 13.09 22.20
C LYS A 27 5.11 13.51 21.98
N LEU A 28 5.72 12.98 20.90
CA LEU A 28 7.03 13.37 20.40
C LEU A 28 6.80 14.36 19.27
N MET A 29 7.26 15.58 19.41
CA MET A 29 6.97 16.62 18.43
C MET A 29 8.19 17.49 18.15
N LEU A 30 8.45 17.76 16.85
CA LEU A 30 9.52 18.64 16.42
C LEU A 30 10.91 18.19 16.95
N LEU A 31 11.19 16.89 16.89
CA LEU A 31 12.45 16.29 17.31
C LEU A 31 13.18 15.70 16.11
N GLU A 32 14.50 15.67 16.18
CA GLU A 32 15.35 14.90 15.27
C GLU A 32 15.82 13.63 15.99
N PHE A 33 15.60 12.49 15.35
CA PHE A 33 16.13 11.18 15.78
C PHE A 33 17.16 10.71 14.76
N GLY A 34 18.43 10.73 15.15
CA GLY A 34 19.54 10.34 14.28
C GLY A 34 19.85 8.83 14.33
N PRO A 35 20.74 8.36 13.43
CA PRO A 35 21.15 6.96 13.34
C PRO A 35 21.84 6.48 14.62
N ASN A 36 21.68 5.19 14.95
CA ASN A 36 22.40 4.57 16.06
C ASN A 36 23.90 4.55 15.78
N GLN A 37 24.73 5.08 16.69
CA GLN A 37 26.17 5.18 16.47
C GLN A 37 26.90 3.85 16.59
N GLY A 38 26.43 2.95 17.46
CA GLY A 38 27.04 1.63 17.66
C GLY A 38 26.72 0.59 16.58
N GLY A 39 25.87 0.91 15.60
CA GLY A 39 25.54 0.01 14.47
C GLY A 39 24.18 0.28 13.85
N ALA A 40 24.08 0.02 12.56
CA ALA A 40 22.87 0.28 11.75
C ALA A 40 21.81 -0.83 11.81
N GLY A 41 22.05 -1.92 12.53
CA GLY A 41 21.20 -3.13 12.54
C GLY A 41 19.95 -3.08 13.42
N GLY A 42 19.71 -1.99 14.15
CA GLY A 42 18.59 -1.84 15.09
C GLY A 42 17.54 -0.80 14.63
N ASP A 43 16.57 -0.58 15.50
CA ASP A 43 15.53 0.44 15.34
C ASP A 43 16.03 1.81 15.85
N ILE A 44 15.57 2.91 15.27
CA ILE A 44 15.81 4.26 15.84
C ILE A 44 14.81 4.53 16.96
N ILE A 45 13.52 4.28 16.70
CA ILE A 45 12.43 4.42 17.68
C ILE A 45 11.72 3.07 17.82
N LEU A 46 11.59 2.61 19.06
CA LEU A 46 10.89 1.37 19.40
C LEU A 46 9.62 1.69 20.21
N LEU A 47 8.46 1.64 19.55
CA LEU A 47 7.14 1.80 20.15
C LEU A 47 6.52 0.43 20.40
N GLY A 48 6.56 -0.03 21.65
CA GLY A 48 6.21 -1.39 22.05
C GLY A 48 7.29 -2.41 21.72
N ASP A 49 7.07 -3.66 22.09
CA ASP A 49 8.02 -4.76 21.93
C ASP A 49 7.45 -5.82 20.97
N GLY A 50 8.25 -6.22 19.98
CA GLY A 50 7.87 -7.23 19.01
C GLY A 50 8.05 -8.68 19.49
N SER A 51 8.62 -8.88 20.66
CA SER A 51 8.93 -10.20 21.23
C SER A 51 7.89 -10.68 22.26
N LEU A 52 8.12 -11.85 22.83
CA LEU A 52 7.34 -12.39 23.96
C LEU A 52 7.39 -11.52 25.24
N ALA A 53 8.29 -10.54 25.31
CA ALA A 53 8.27 -9.56 26.39
C ALA A 53 6.97 -8.72 26.39
N GLN A 54 6.27 -8.61 25.26
CA GLN A 54 4.94 -8.03 25.12
C GLN A 54 3.93 -9.13 24.72
N SER A 55 3.60 -10.00 25.67
CA SER A 55 2.77 -11.19 25.45
C SER A 55 1.28 -11.00 25.74
N ASN A 56 0.87 -9.81 26.17
CA ASN A 56 -0.53 -9.46 26.42
C ASN A 56 -0.78 -7.97 26.20
N LEU A 57 -2.06 -7.56 26.13
CA LEU A 57 -2.46 -6.19 25.83
C LEU A 57 -2.12 -5.17 26.91
N ASP A 58 -1.99 -5.57 28.18
CA ASP A 58 -1.66 -4.66 29.28
C ASP A 58 -0.22 -4.11 29.17
N ARG A 59 0.64 -4.84 28.49
CA ARG A 59 2.03 -4.43 28.23
C ARG A 59 2.19 -3.56 26.99
N VAL A 60 1.15 -3.44 26.16
CA VAL A 60 1.20 -2.65 24.92
C VAL A 60 1.16 -1.17 25.26
N PRO A 61 2.17 -0.37 24.85
CA PRO A 61 2.10 1.08 24.96
C PRO A 61 0.98 1.64 24.08
N SER A 62 0.31 2.70 24.51
CA SER A 62 -0.82 3.27 23.77
C SER A 62 -0.90 4.79 23.84
N ASP A 63 -1.75 5.36 22.98
CA ASP A 63 -2.01 6.79 22.89
C ASP A 63 -0.71 7.59 22.64
N LEU A 64 0.01 7.16 21.58
CA LEU A 64 1.30 7.69 21.22
C LEU A 64 1.19 8.55 19.95
N ILE A 65 1.86 9.69 19.93
CA ILE A 65 1.88 10.59 18.78
C ILE A 65 3.35 10.92 18.43
N VAL A 66 3.73 10.69 17.17
CA VAL A 66 4.98 11.19 16.57
C VAL A 66 4.58 12.22 15.53
N ASP A 67 4.85 13.49 15.81
CA ASP A 67 4.33 14.63 15.06
C ASP A 67 5.47 15.55 14.57
N ARG A 68 5.59 15.71 13.25
CA ARG A 68 6.59 16.59 12.62
C ARG A 68 8.03 16.34 13.10
N CYS A 69 8.39 15.06 13.22
CA CYS A 69 9.74 14.63 13.57
C CYS A 69 10.57 14.35 12.32
N TYR A 70 11.88 14.51 12.45
CA TYR A 70 12.86 14.06 11.47
C TYR A 70 13.57 12.82 12.00
N ILE A 71 13.36 11.67 11.35
CA ILE A 71 13.89 10.37 11.77
C ILE A 71 14.74 9.86 10.61
N HIS A 72 16.03 9.64 10.84
CA HIS A 72 16.89 9.30 9.72
C HIS A 72 18.01 8.33 10.05
N GLY A 73 18.32 7.48 9.08
CA GLY A 73 19.54 6.68 9.09
C GLY A 73 20.79 7.48 8.77
N ASP A 74 21.91 6.79 8.66
CA ASP A 74 23.18 7.34 8.21
C ASP A 74 23.24 7.31 6.67
N PRO A 75 23.55 8.41 5.99
CA PRO A 75 23.59 8.42 4.52
C PRO A 75 24.55 7.41 3.89
N ALA A 76 25.62 7.00 4.59
CA ALA A 76 26.60 6.04 4.10
C ALA A 76 26.33 4.61 4.60
N ARG A 77 25.96 4.43 5.89
CA ARG A 77 25.79 3.12 6.52
C ARG A 77 24.35 2.65 6.54
N GLY A 78 23.39 3.58 6.40
CA GLY A 78 21.96 3.31 6.54
C GLY A 78 21.52 3.09 8.00
N GLN A 79 20.36 2.51 8.15
CA GLN A 79 19.73 2.06 9.40
C GLN A 79 18.66 1.03 9.06
N LYS A 80 18.51 -0.03 9.88
CA LYS A 80 17.54 -1.09 9.63
C LYS A 80 16.09 -0.61 9.73
N ARG A 81 15.75 0.17 10.77
CA ARG A 81 14.36 0.63 10.92
C ARG A 81 14.26 2.01 11.54
N GLY A 82 13.37 2.83 10.97
CA GLY A 82 13.01 4.13 11.52
C GLY A 82 12.16 3.96 12.78
N ILE A 83 10.97 3.40 12.64
CA ILE A 83 10.03 3.17 13.74
C ILE A 83 9.58 1.70 13.74
N ALA A 84 9.80 1.01 14.87
CA ALA A 84 9.13 -0.25 15.17
C ALA A 84 7.77 0.06 15.81
N LEU A 85 6.66 -0.31 15.14
CA LEU A 85 5.28 0.06 15.47
C LEU A 85 4.57 -1.15 16.11
N ASN A 86 4.87 -1.43 17.38
CA ASN A 86 4.28 -2.53 18.16
C ASN A 86 3.41 -2.00 19.32
N SER A 87 2.84 -0.83 19.17
CA SER A 87 2.00 -0.12 20.12
C SER A 87 0.52 -0.16 19.73
N ALA A 88 -0.33 0.50 20.52
CA ALA A 88 -1.74 0.72 20.24
C ALA A 88 -2.05 2.22 20.13
N SER A 89 -3.17 2.58 19.50
CA SER A 89 -3.63 3.97 19.40
C SER A 89 -2.50 4.94 19.05
N THR A 90 -1.78 4.65 17.96
CA THR A 90 -0.57 5.40 17.61
C THR A 90 -0.76 6.19 16.33
N SER A 91 -0.37 7.46 16.37
CA SER A 91 -0.37 8.36 15.22
C SER A 91 1.05 8.79 14.86
N ILE A 92 1.44 8.65 13.58
CA ILE A 92 2.70 9.16 13.02
C ILE A 92 2.29 10.16 11.93
N ILE A 93 2.54 11.45 12.17
CA ILE A 93 1.94 12.53 11.38
C ILE A 93 3.00 13.54 10.95
N GLY A 94 2.97 13.96 9.68
CA GLY A 94 3.77 15.07 9.17
C GLY A 94 5.29 14.90 9.33
N SER A 95 5.76 13.68 9.52
CA SER A 95 7.15 13.36 9.83
C SER A 95 7.94 12.99 8.58
N TYR A 96 9.25 13.20 8.62
CA TYR A 96 10.18 12.88 7.54
C TYR A 96 11.08 11.73 8.00
N ILE A 97 10.93 10.56 7.35
CA ILE A 97 11.69 9.35 7.67
C ILE A 97 12.54 8.99 6.46
N SER A 98 13.88 9.06 6.57
CA SER A 98 14.79 8.88 5.44
C SER A 98 16.05 8.10 5.76
N ASP A 99 16.80 7.71 4.73
CA ASP A 99 18.03 6.93 4.83
C ASP A 99 17.88 5.60 5.61
N ILE A 100 16.68 5.04 5.59
CA ILE A 100 16.42 3.74 6.20
C ILE A 100 16.75 2.66 5.15
N LYS A 101 17.97 2.14 5.22
CA LYS A 101 18.51 1.25 4.20
C LYS A 101 19.53 0.26 4.75
N SER A 102 19.59 -0.91 4.12
CA SER A 102 20.55 -1.97 4.44
C SER A 102 20.90 -2.78 3.20
N ALA A 103 22.13 -3.24 3.11
CA ALA A 103 22.57 -4.14 2.06
C ALA A 103 22.30 -5.63 2.37
N SER A 104 22.07 -5.98 3.64
CA SER A 104 22.00 -7.36 4.11
C SER A 104 20.75 -7.72 4.92
N GLN A 105 19.91 -6.73 5.23
CA GLN A 105 18.69 -6.91 6.03
C GLN A 105 17.52 -6.14 5.41
N ASP A 106 16.32 -6.55 5.75
CA ASP A 106 15.11 -5.79 5.43
C ASP A 106 15.12 -4.48 6.23
N ALA A 107 15.15 -3.37 5.52
CA ALA A 107 15.14 -2.05 6.12
C ALA A 107 13.77 -1.40 5.92
N GLN A 108 13.11 -0.99 7.02
CA GLN A 108 11.77 -0.44 6.98
C GLN A 108 11.71 0.97 7.59
N ALA A 109 11.05 1.92 6.90
CA ALA A 109 10.79 3.22 7.50
C ALA A 109 9.87 3.06 8.73
N ILE A 110 8.77 2.32 8.56
CA ILE A 110 7.85 1.94 9.64
C ILE A 110 7.48 0.46 9.46
N ALA A 111 7.66 -0.36 10.49
CA ALA A 111 7.16 -1.73 10.48
C ALA A 111 6.69 -2.17 11.87
N GLY A 112 5.61 -2.98 11.91
CA GLY A 112 5.05 -3.51 13.14
C GLY A 112 4.39 -4.88 12.94
N TRP A 113 4.35 -5.69 14.00
CA TRP A 113 3.72 -7.02 13.95
C TRP A 113 3.05 -7.41 15.26
N ASN A 114 3.35 -6.71 16.38
CA ASN A 114 2.83 -7.01 17.72
C ASN A 114 2.04 -5.83 18.33
N GLY A 115 1.54 -4.94 17.48
CA GLY A 115 0.69 -3.81 17.87
C GLY A 115 -0.74 -4.01 17.35
N PRO A 116 -1.76 -3.93 18.21
CA PRO A 116 -3.15 -4.17 17.82
C PRO A 116 -3.76 -3.06 16.95
N GLY A 117 -3.18 -1.85 16.97
CA GLY A 117 -3.81 -0.63 16.40
C GLY A 117 -4.73 0.06 17.44
N PRO A 118 -5.61 1.00 17.01
CA PRO A 118 -5.64 1.60 15.67
C PRO A 118 -4.37 2.40 15.35
N PHE A 119 -4.08 2.57 14.04
CA PHE A 119 -2.94 3.34 13.57
C PHE A 119 -3.36 4.44 12.60
N LEU A 120 -2.82 5.65 12.78
CA LEU A 120 -2.91 6.75 11.83
C LEU A 120 -1.51 7.11 11.33
N ILE A 121 -1.24 6.85 10.05
CA ILE A 121 0.02 7.21 9.38
C ILE A 121 -0.33 8.23 8.31
N GLU A 122 -0.08 9.51 8.58
CA GLU A 122 -0.62 10.59 7.75
C GLU A 122 0.42 11.65 7.40
N ASN A 123 0.44 12.05 6.12
CA ASN A 123 1.24 13.17 5.62
C ASN A 123 2.74 13.04 5.95
N ASN A 124 3.29 11.83 5.86
CA ASN A 124 4.70 11.59 6.09
C ASN A 124 5.45 11.45 4.75
N TYR A 125 6.74 11.75 4.78
CA TYR A 125 7.71 11.31 3.78
C TYR A 125 8.37 10.04 4.32
N LEU A 126 8.25 8.94 3.56
CA LEU A 126 8.76 7.63 3.96
C LEU A 126 9.75 7.12 2.91
N GLU A 127 11.01 6.96 3.31
CA GLU A 127 12.10 6.52 2.44
C GLU A 127 12.82 5.32 3.08
N ALA A 128 12.72 4.16 2.43
CA ALA A 128 13.42 2.95 2.86
C ALA A 128 13.83 2.08 1.68
N SER A 129 14.90 1.27 1.84
CA SER A 129 15.34 0.36 0.78
C SER A 129 14.49 -0.93 0.74
N GLY A 130 14.23 -1.54 1.86
CA GLY A 130 13.39 -2.73 1.96
C GLY A 130 11.92 -2.40 1.74
N GLU A 131 11.18 -2.22 2.81
CA GLU A 131 9.78 -1.81 2.79
C GLU A 131 9.63 -0.42 3.43
N ASN A 132 8.93 0.52 2.77
CA ASN A 132 8.71 1.82 3.40
C ASN A 132 7.67 1.72 4.53
N PHE A 133 6.67 0.85 4.35
CA PHE A 133 5.70 0.50 5.40
C PHE A 133 5.36 -0.98 5.35
N MET A 134 5.38 -1.66 6.51
CA MET A 134 5.02 -3.07 6.60
C MET A 134 4.26 -3.40 7.90
N LEU A 135 3.19 -4.22 7.80
CA LEU A 135 2.54 -4.83 8.94
C LEU A 135 2.55 -6.36 8.84
N GLY A 136 2.96 -7.02 9.92
CA GLY A 136 3.12 -8.48 10.00
C GLY A 136 4.50 -8.96 9.57
N GLY A 137 4.59 -10.21 9.15
CA GLY A 137 5.83 -10.85 8.67
C GLY A 137 6.63 -11.56 9.76
N ALA A 138 6.62 -11.08 10.99
CA ALA A 138 7.13 -11.78 12.16
C ALA A 138 5.98 -12.32 13.02
N THR A 139 6.28 -13.27 13.89
CA THR A 139 5.28 -13.82 14.81
C THR A 139 5.02 -12.83 15.93
N PRO A 140 3.77 -12.39 16.16
CA PRO A 140 3.42 -11.55 17.30
C PRO A 140 3.72 -12.25 18.62
N GLY A 141 4.23 -11.51 19.61
CA GLY A 141 4.34 -11.99 21.00
C GLY A 141 2.98 -12.23 21.64
N ILE A 142 1.94 -11.52 21.19
CA ILE A 142 0.55 -11.71 21.62
C ILE A 142 -0.12 -12.71 20.69
N ASN A 143 -0.56 -13.84 21.23
CA ASN A 143 -1.22 -14.89 20.45
C ASN A 143 -2.54 -14.37 19.83
N GLY A 144 -2.79 -14.68 18.56
CA GLY A 144 -4.00 -14.27 17.86
C GLY A 144 -4.04 -12.78 17.46
N LEU A 145 -2.99 -12.00 17.71
CA LEU A 145 -2.99 -10.58 17.40
C LEU A 145 -2.97 -10.32 15.91
N ILE A 146 -3.87 -9.44 15.46
CA ILE A 146 -3.94 -8.91 14.10
C ILE A 146 -3.94 -7.38 14.19
N PRO A 147 -2.93 -6.67 13.68
CA PRO A 147 -2.95 -5.22 13.53
C PRO A 147 -4.21 -4.77 12.79
N SER A 148 -4.94 -3.82 13.35
CA SER A 148 -6.30 -3.51 12.88
C SER A 148 -6.58 -2.01 12.89
N ASP A 149 -7.57 -1.56 12.08
CA ASP A 149 -8.03 -0.17 12.06
C ASP A 149 -6.91 0.79 11.66
N VAL A 150 -6.32 0.53 10.51
CA VAL A 150 -5.16 1.26 9.98
C VAL A 150 -5.61 2.30 8.95
N VAL A 151 -5.25 3.55 9.16
CA VAL A 151 -5.40 4.64 8.19
C VAL A 151 -4.01 5.07 7.73
N PHE A 152 -3.68 4.79 6.48
CA PHE A 152 -2.44 5.18 5.82
C PHE A 152 -2.78 6.16 4.69
N ARG A 153 -2.60 7.47 4.93
CA ARG A 153 -3.09 8.47 3.97
C ARG A 153 -2.15 9.65 3.77
N ARG A 154 -2.20 10.21 2.55
CA ARG A 154 -1.44 11.41 2.16
C ARG A 154 0.06 11.31 2.40
N ASN A 155 0.61 10.10 2.42
CA ASN A 155 2.04 9.89 2.56
C ASN A 155 2.73 9.94 1.19
N HIS A 156 3.95 10.43 1.16
CA HIS A 156 4.87 10.28 0.04
C HIS A 156 5.81 9.11 0.34
N VAL A 157 5.66 8.03 -0.40
CA VAL A 157 6.36 6.76 -0.21
C VAL A 157 7.30 6.55 -1.38
N THR A 158 8.58 6.67 -1.15
CA THR A 158 9.57 6.70 -2.23
C THR A 158 10.94 6.21 -1.79
N ARG A 159 11.86 6.16 -2.73
CA ARG A 159 13.31 6.00 -2.51
C ARG A 159 14.10 6.70 -3.60
N PRO A 160 15.31 7.21 -3.32
CA PRO A 160 16.12 7.89 -4.33
C PRO A 160 16.51 6.95 -5.47
N ALA A 161 16.34 7.37 -6.72
CA ALA A 161 16.77 6.61 -7.89
C ALA A 161 18.30 6.34 -7.89
N SER A 162 19.09 7.18 -7.23
CA SER A 162 20.53 6.97 -7.04
C SER A 162 20.88 5.69 -6.28
N TRP A 163 19.95 5.15 -5.51
CA TRP A 163 20.16 3.86 -4.81
C TRP A 163 20.19 2.66 -5.76
N ARG A 164 19.76 2.80 -7.02
CA ARG A 164 19.82 1.72 -8.03
C ARG A 164 21.26 1.29 -8.37
N THR A 165 22.23 2.16 -8.19
CA THR A 165 23.64 1.88 -8.43
C THR A 165 24.41 1.58 -7.15
N ALA A 166 23.73 1.62 -6.01
CA ALA A 166 24.27 1.29 -4.71
C ALA A 166 23.85 -0.13 -4.29
N ASN A 167 24.60 -0.75 -3.40
CA ASN A 167 24.34 -2.12 -2.95
C ASN A 167 23.32 -2.17 -1.79
N TRP A 168 22.10 -1.61 -2.00
CA TRP A 168 21.01 -1.67 -1.02
C TRP A 168 19.99 -2.71 -1.44
N ALA A 169 19.56 -3.58 -0.52
CA ALA A 169 18.52 -4.55 -0.78
C ALA A 169 17.14 -3.85 -0.92
N VAL A 170 16.51 -3.96 -2.11
CA VAL A 170 15.24 -3.31 -2.41
C VAL A 170 14.13 -4.34 -2.56
N LYS A 171 12.98 -4.11 -1.86
CA LYS A 171 11.85 -5.05 -1.91
C LYS A 171 10.54 -4.39 -2.36
N ASN A 172 9.83 -3.71 -1.47
CA ASN A 172 8.49 -3.16 -1.74
C ASN A 172 8.36 -1.72 -1.22
N LEU A 173 7.33 -0.99 -1.64
CA LEU A 173 6.96 0.31 -1.05
C LEU A 173 5.98 0.12 0.11
N PHE A 174 5.04 -0.82 -0.02
CA PHE A 174 3.99 -1.06 0.98
C PHE A 174 3.67 -2.54 1.04
N GLU A 175 3.69 -3.12 2.24
CA GLU A 175 3.46 -4.55 2.41
C GLU A 175 2.54 -4.86 3.60
N LEU A 176 1.54 -5.72 3.38
CA LEU A 176 0.69 -6.27 4.43
C LEU A 176 0.85 -7.79 4.45
N LYS A 177 1.30 -8.31 5.59
CA LYS A 177 1.40 -9.75 5.89
C LYS A 177 0.44 -10.18 6.99
N ASN A 178 0.02 -9.27 7.85
CA ASN A 178 -1.01 -9.50 8.87
C ASN A 178 -1.66 -8.16 9.20
N ALA A 179 -2.86 -7.93 8.68
CA ALA A 179 -3.61 -6.70 8.94
C ALA A 179 -5.08 -6.86 8.54
N ARG A 180 -5.97 -6.10 9.18
CA ARG A 180 -7.37 -6.00 8.77
C ARG A 180 -7.95 -4.60 9.00
N ARG A 181 -9.01 -4.26 8.23
CA ARG A 181 -9.65 -2.93 8.22
C ARG A 181 -8.61 -1.83 7.97
N VAL A 182 -8.03 -1.87 6.77
CA VAL A 182 -6.95 -0.98 6.34
C VAL A 182 -7.47 -0.03 5.27
N LEU A 183 -7.33 1.27 5.49
CA LEU A 183 -7.57 2.31 4.49
C LEU A 183 -6.23 2.87 4.02
N VAL A 184 -5.94 2.72 2.72
CA VAL A 184 -4.78 3.31 2.04
C VAL A 184 -5.31 4.35 1.06
N GLU A 185 -5.20 5.65 1.41
CA GLU A 185 -5.91 6.70 0.70
C GLU A 185 -5.05 7.92 0.40
N GLY A 186 -5.09 8.39 -0.83
CA GLY A 186 -4.47 9.65 -1.20
C GLY A 186 -2.95 9.69 -1.08
N ASN A 187 -2.26 8.57 -1.23
CA ASN A 187 -0.82 8.51 -1.13
C ASN A 187 -0.18 8.65 -2.51
N LEU A 188 1.05 9.15 -2.54
CA LEU A 188 1.96 9.05 -3.67
C LEU A 188 2.98 7.94 -3.40
N PHE A 189 2.93 6.87 -4.20
CA PHE A 189 3.93 5.79 -4.22
C PHE A 189 4.77 5.94 -5.49
N GLU A 190 6.08 6.04 -5.35
CA GLU A 190 6.92 6.19 -6.54
C GLU A 190 8.33 5.63 -6.39
N THR A 191 8.97 5.43 -7.53
CA THR A 191 10.38 5.06 -7.66
C THR A 191 10.68 3.71 -7.01
N HIS A 192 10.28 2.65 -7.71
CA HIS A 192 10.55 1.28 -7.28
C HIS A 192 11.04 0.41 -8.44
N TRP A 193 12.04 -0.41 -8.20
CA TRP A 193 12.65 -1.29 -9.21
C TRP A 193 12.82 -2.73 -8.69
N GLN A 194 13.02 -3.65 -9.63
CA GLN A 194 13.36 -5.03 -9.32
C GLN A 194 14.78 -5.10 -8.77
N ASP A 195 14.94 -5.77 -7.61
CA ASP A 195 16.22 -6.05 -7.01
C ASP A 195 16.14 -7.34 -6.17
N ALA A 196 16.03 -7.26 -4.85
CA ALA A 196 15.95 -8.45 -3.96
C ALA A 196 14.61 -9.21 -4.09
N GLN A 197 13.61 -8.63 -4.75
CA GLN A 197 12.32 -9.24 -5.07
C GLN A 197 11.90 -8.91 -6.51
N PRO A 198 10.83 -9.57 -7.07
CA PRO A 198 10.40 -9.42 -8.46
C PRO A 198 9.95 -8.03 -8.90
N GLY A 199 9.95 -7.02 -8.02
CA GLY A 199 9.70 -5.62 -8.38
C GLY A 199 8.25 -5.15 -8.19
N TYR A 200 7.44 -5.85 -7.43
CA TYR A 200 6.09 -5.39 -7.07
C TYR A 200 6.15 -4.31 -5.99
N ALA A 201 5.58 -3.15 -6.26
CA ALA A 201 5.59 -2.02 -5.34
C ALA A 201 4.71 -2.25 -4.11
N ILE A 202 3.60 -2.99 -4.26
CA ILE A 202 2.60 -3.21 -3.23
C ILE A 202 2.32 -4.71 -3.10
N VAL A 203 2.46 -5.26 -1.88
CA VAL A 203 2.39 -6.70 -1.65
C VAL A 203 1.42 -7.03 -0.53
N PHE A 204 0.41 -7.87 -0.82
CA PHE A 204 -0.55 -8.41 0.14
C PHE A 204 -0.44 -9.92 0.18
N THR A 205 0.27 -10.43 1.20
CA THR A 205 0.58 -11.86 1.31
C THR A 205 0.46 -12.29 2.77
N PRO A 206 -0.73 -12.77 3.22
CA PRO A 206 -0.91 -13.23 4.60
C PRO A 206 0.20 -14.18 5.01
N ARG A 207 0.97 -13.83 6.05
CA ARG A 207 2.14 -14.61 6.45
C ARG A 207 2.57 -14.35 7.88
N GLY A 208 2.89 -15.43 8.60
CA GLY A 208 3.66 -15.40 9.83
C GLY A 208 4.99 -16.10 9.63
N GLU A 209 6.03 -15.72 10.35
CA GLU A 209 7.35 -16.35 10.27
C GLU A 209 7.26 -17.86 10.57
N GLY A 210 7.72 -18.69 9.62
CA GLY A 210 7.68 -20.14 9.75
C GLY A 210 6.29 -20.76 9.96
N GLY A 211 5.20 -20.04 9.65
CA GLY A 211 3.82 -20.50 9.91
C GLY A 211 3.39 -20.42 11.37
N ALA A 212 4.17 -19.77 12.23
CA ALA A 212 3.88 -19.67 13.67
C ALA A 212 2.72 -18.71 14.02
N ALA A 213 2.17 -18.00 13.03
CA ALA A 213 0.97 -17.18 13.17
C ALA A 213 -0.12 -17.64 12.18
N PRO A 214 -0.77 -18.81 12.40
CA PRO A 214 -1.78 -19.35 11.48
C PRO A 214 -3.04 -18.47 11.36
N TRP A 215 -3.22 -17.51 12.24
CA TRP A 215 -4.28 -16.50 12.20
C TRP A 215 -3.93 -15.28 11.36
N ALA A 216 -2.69 -15.14 10.86
CA ALA A 216 -2.30 -14.01 10.04
C ALA A 216 -3.18 -13.89 8.80
N VAL A 217 -3.80 -12.73 8.60
CA VAL A 217 -4.74 -12.43 7.50
C VAL A 217 -4.39 -11.09 6.86
N VAL A 218 -4.83 -10.91 5.62
CA VAL A 218 -4.95 -9.56 5.04
C VAL A 218 -6.39 -9.42 4.56
N GLU A 219 -7.18 -8.60 5.24
CA GLU A 219 -8.60 -8.50 4.93
C GLU A 219 -9.17 -7.10 5.18
N ASP A 220 -10.29 -6.80 4.50
CA ASP A 220 -10.97 -5.50 4.62
C ASP A 220 -10.03 -4.33 4.26
N VAL A 221 -9.35 -4.41 3.10
CA VAL A 221 -8.41 -3.39 2.63
C VAL A 221 -9.09 -2.54 1.56
N THR A 222 -9.08 -1.23 1.75
CA THR A 222 -9.47 -0.26 0.72
C THR A 222 -8.26 0.55 0.28
N PHE A 223 -7.90 0.46 -0.99
CA PHE A 223 -6.81 1.20 -1.63
C PHE A 223 -7.42 2.15 -2.66
N ARG A 224 -7.50 3.46 -2.34
CA ARG A 224 -8.20 4.43 -3.20
C ARG A 224 -7.53 5.78 -3.26
N TYR A 225 -7.79 6.49 -4.35
CA TYR A 225 -7.27 7.84 -4.61
C TYR A 225 -5.75 7.94 -4.48
N ASN A 226 -5.03 6.86 -4.72
CA ASN A 226 -3.57 6.87 -4.71
C ASN A 226 -3.02 7.08 -6.12
N VAL A 227 -1.84 7.65 -6.17
CA VAL A 227 -1.01 7.65 -7.37
C VAL A 227 0.16 6.70 -7.16
N VAL A 228 0.33 5.75 -8.08
CA VAL A 228 1.49 4.84 -8.11
C VAL A 228 2.20 5.06 -9.43
N ARG A 229 3.45 5.51 -9.37
CA ARG A 229 4.21 5.81 -10.60
C ARG A 229 5.66 5.38 -10.53
N ASN A 230 6.27 5.21 -11.71
CA ASN A 230 7.69 4.91 -11.83
C ASN A 230 8.08 3.65 -11.06
N VAL A 231 7.37 2.54 -11.34
CA VAL A 231 7.54 1.25 -10.65
C VAL A 231 7.70 0.10 -11.63
N ALA A 232 8.38 -0.96 -11.21
CA ALA A 232 8.63 -2.15 -12.02
C ALA A 232 7.37 -3.00 -12.24
N ALA A 233 6.50 -3.10 -11.25
CA ALA A 233 5.18 -3.73 -11.25
C ALA A 233 4.37 -3.20 -10.06
N VAL A 234 3.03 -3.39 -10.04
CA VAL A 234 2.21 -2.76 -9.01
C VAL A 234 1.86 -3.73 -7.89
N PHE A 235 0.91 -4.64 -8.08
CA PHE A 235 0.38 -5.48 -7.02
C PHE A 235 0.84 -6.94 -7.11
N ASN A 236 1.25 -7.52 -5.97
CA ASN A 236 1.40 -8.95 -5.80
C ASN A 236 0.50 -9.44 -4.65
N PHE A 237 -0.50 -10.24 -4.99
CA PHE A 237 -1.46 -10.83 -4.07
C PHE A 237 -1.27 -12.34 -3.98
N LEU A 238 -1.23 -12.86 -2.75
CA LEU A 238 -1.21 -14.28 -2.48
C LEU A 238 -2.34 -14.61 -1.49
N ALA A 239 -3.18 -15.58 -1.83
CA ALA A 239 -4.35 -15.90 -1.04
C ALA A 239 -4.03 -16.39 0.38
N ARG A 240 -2.96 -17.19 0.51
CA ARG A 240 -2.47 -17.76 1.77
C ARG A 240 -0.95 -17.89 1.73
N ASP A 241 -0.34 -18.05 2.90
CA ASP A 241 1.08 -18.33 2.98
C ASP A 241 1.42 -19.64 2.26
N ASN A 242 2.41 -19.60 1.39
CA ASN A 242 2.92 -20.78 0.70
C ASN A 242 4.07 -21.48 1.46
N ASN A 243 4.50 -20.95 2.59
CA ASN A 243 5.58 -21.49 3.43
C ASN A 243 5.07 -22.00 4.80
N GLY A 244 3.76 -21.82 5.09
CA GLY A 244 3.19 -22.25 6.36
C GLY A 244 1.68 -21.96 6.46
N ALA A 245 1.09 -22.23 7.60
CA ALA A 245 -0.32 -21.95 7.83
C ALA A 245 -0.59 -20.45 7.96
N SER A 246 -1.64 -19.96 7.30
CA SER A 246 -2.17 -18.60 7.46
C SER A 246 -3.68 -18.55 7.25
N GLY A 247 -4.33 -17.48 7.66
CA GLY A 247 -5.63 -17.08 7.20
C GLY A 247 -5.58 -16.51 5.76
N PRO A 248 -6.71 -16.08 5.22
CA PRO A 248 -6.83 -15.69 3.81
C PRO A 248 -6.48 -14.21 3.55
N LEU A 249 -6.17 -13.93 2.26
CA LEU A 249 -6.35 -12.61 1.65
C LEU A 249 -7.79 -12.51 1.13
N ARG A 250 -8.56 -11.54 1.57
CA ARG A 250 -9.95 -11.34 1.11
C ARG A 250 -10.47 -9.92 1.35
N ARG A 251 -11.55 -9.58 0.63
CA ARG A 251 -12.23 -8.27 0.74
C ARG A 251 -11.26 -7.09 0.55
N VAL A 252 -10.63 -7.08 -0.63
CA VAL A 252 -9.74 -5.99 -1.05
C VAL A 252 -10.42 -5.19 -2.16
N LYS A 253 -10.53 -3.89 -1.96
CA LYS A 253 -11.04 -2.94 -2.96
C LYS A 253 -9.93 -2.00 -3.42
N ILE A 254 -9.68 -1.97 -4.74
CA ILE A 254 -8.76 -1.04 -5.41
C ILE A 254 -9.61 -0.13 -6.28
N ALA A 255 -9.79 1.13 -5.90
CA ALA A 255 -10.72 2.00 -6.61
C ALA A 255 -10.20 3.44 -6.78
N ASP A 256 -10.53 4.05 -7.90
CA ASP A 256 -10.25 5.46 -8.16
C ASP A 256 -8.76 5.82 -8.02
N ASN A 257 -7.84 4.97 -8.47
CA ASN A 257 -6.40 5.22 -8.44
C ASN A 257 -5.85 5.49 -9.83
N LEU A 258 -4.70 6.18 -9.88
CA LEU A 258 -3.91 6.41 -11.07
C LEU A 258 -2.59 5.63 -11.00
N PHE A 259 -2.35 4.78 -11.99
CA PHE A 259 -1.11 4.01 -12.13
C PHE A 259 -0.46 4.36 -13.46
N TYR A 260 0.78 4.88 -13.44
CA TYR A 260 1.52 5.19 -14.67
C TYR A 260 3.04 5.08 -14.50
N GLY A 261 3.76 5.01 -15.63
CA GLY A 261 5.18 4.70 -15.56
C GLY A 261 5.47 3.33 -14.93
N VAL A 262 4.50 2.40 -15.03
CA VAL A 262 4.67 0.99 -14.66
C VAL A 262 5.39 0.32 -15.83
N ASP A 263 6.73 0.30 -15.76
CA ASP A 263 7.54 0.03 -16.94
C ASP A 263 8.70 -0.92 -16.65
N ARG A 264 8.61 -2.12 -17.25
CA ARG A 264 9.65 -3.15 -17.14
C ARG A 264 11.01 -2.72 -17.73
N SER A 265 11.00 -1.87 -18.75
CA SER A 265 12.24 -1.44 -19.40
C SER A 265 12.97 -0.39 -18.56
N ALA A 266 12.23 0.51 -17.91
CA ALA A 266 12.79 1.55 -17.08
C ALA A 266 13.16 1.06 -15.68
N TRP A 267 12.34 0.15 -15.08
CA TRP A 267 12.43 -0.21 -13.68
C TRP A 267 12.76 -1.71 -13.42
N GLY A 268 12.88 -2.51 -14.47
CA GLY A 268 13.00 -3.98 -14.36
C GLY A 268 11.64 -4.63 -14.05
N GLY A 269 11.66 -5.87 -13.60
CA GLY A 269 10.43 -6.62 -13.32
C GLY A 269 9.66 -6.98 -14.59
N ASN A 270 8.35 -7.08 -14.49
CA ASN A 270 7.50 -7.54 -15.59
C ASN A 270 6.48 -6.53 -16.08
N GLY A 271 6.38 -5.34 -15.47
CA GLY A 271 5.43 -4.30 -15.85
C GLY A 271 3.97 -4.63 -15.55
N THR A 272 3.68 -5.68 -14.80
CA THR A 272 2.32 -6.17 -14.51
C THR A 272 1.59 -5.27 -13.51
N PHE A 273 0.28 -5.03 -13.75
CA PHE A 273 -0.54 -4.32 -12.79
C PHE A 273 -0.90 -5.20 -11.59
N LEU A 274 -1.49 -6.39 -11.81
CA LEU A 274 -1.90 -7.29 -10.74
C LEU A 274 -1.41 -8.72 -10.98
N GLN A 275 -0.52 -9.20 -10.11
CA GLN A 275 -0.27 -10.62 -9.96
C GLN A 275 -1.15 -11.16 -8.84
N ILE A 276 -1.86 -12.27 -9.09
CA ILE A 276 -2.80 -12.86 -8.15
C ILE A 276 -2.60 -14.37 -8.08
N GLY A 277 -2.29 -14.85 -6.89
CA GLY A 277 -1.95 -16.25 -6.66
C GLY A 277 -2.84 -16.96 -5.66
N GLU A 278 -3.06 -18.25 -5.90
CA GLU A 278 -3.75 -19.19 -5.00
C GLU A 278 -5.19 -18.81 -4.65
N GLY A 279 -5.86 -18.00 -5.49
CA GLY A 279 -7.30 -17.76 -5.42
C GLY A 279 -7.81 -17.02 -4.18
N PRO A 280 -7.43 -15.74 -3.97
CA PRO A 280 -8.03 -14.93 -2.92
C PRO A 280 -9.50 -14.61 -3.24
N ALA A 281 -10.27 -14.23 -2.22
CA ALA A 281 -11.70 -13.97 -2.37
C ALA A 281 -12.06 -12.49 -2.27
N GLU A 282 -13.13 -12.08 -2.99
CA GLU A 282 -13.72 -10.75 -2.86
C GLU A 282 -12.73 -9.62 -3.18
N ILE A 283 -12.04 -9.76 -4.30
CA ILE A 283 -11.14 -8.73 -4.82
C ILE A 283 -11.90 -7.88 -5.84
N SER A 284 -11.94 -6.58 -5.62
CA SER A 284 -12.61 -5.62 -6.51
C SER A 284 -11.61 -4.58 -7.02
N VAL A 285 -11.60 -4.37 -8.34
CA VAL A 285 -10.78 -3.37 -9.03
C VAL A 285 -11.70 -2.51 -9.90
N GLU A 286 -11.92 -1.25 -9.50
CA GLU A 286 -12.96 -0.41 -10.09
C GLU A 286 -12.45 1.02 -10.34
N HIS A 287 -12.84 1.64 -11.45
CA HIS A 287 -12.55 3.04 -11.75
C HIS A 287 -11.06 3.43 -11.64
N ASN A 288 -10.16 2.56 -12.08
CA ASN A 288 -8.74 2.89 -12.09
C ASN A 288 -8.27 3.22 -13.51
N THR A 289 -7.33 4.15 -13.64
CA THR A 289 -6.58 4.39 -14.88
C THR A 289 -5.19 3.79 -14.73
N ILE A 290 -4.86 2.81 -15.60
CA ILE A 290 -3.70 1.93 -15.46
C ILE A 290 -2.89 1.92 -16.76
N MET A 291 -1.75 2.61 -16.75
CA MET A 291 -0.83 2.74 -17.90
C MET A 291 0.44 1.93 -17.62
N GLN A 292 0.35 0.62 -17.86
CA GLN A 292 1.43 -0.34 -17.64
C GLN A 292 1.99 -0.90 -18.97
N THR A 293 3.18 -1.50 -18.92
CA THR A 293 3.83 -2.14 -20.07
C THR A 293 3.73 -3.67 -20.08
N GLY A 294 3.35 -4.28 -18.97
CA GLY A 294 3.15 -5.72 -18.82
C GLY A 294 1.68 -6.13 -18.87
N ASN A 295 1.35 -7.26 -18.23
CA ASN A 295 -0.01 -7.78 -18.18
C ASN A 295 -0.93 -6.93 -17.31
N VAL A 296 -2.22 -6.92 -17.61
CA VAL A 296 -3.23 -6.37 -16.71
C VAL A 296 -3.35 -7.26 -15.47
N ILE A 297 -3.56 -8.56 -15.69
CA ILE A 297 -3.62 -9.55 -14.61
C ILE A 297 -2.78 -10.76 -15.01
N THR A 298 -1.96 -11.23 -14.08
CA THR A 298 -1.31 -12.54 -14.15
C THR A 298 -1.80 -13.42 -13.01
N ALA A 299 -2.51 -14.51 -13.33
CA ALA A 299 -3.06 -15.44 -12.35
C ALA A 299 -2.24 -16.73 -12.29
N TYR A 300 -2.03 -17.27 -11.08
CA TYR A 300 -1.33 -18.55 -10.89
C TYR A 300 -1.86 -19.30 -9.66
N GLY A 301 -1.46 -20.55 -9.53
CA GLY A 301 -1.82 -21.43 -8.43
C GLY A 301 -2.67 -22.62 -8.89
N GLY A 302 -2.66 -23.69 -8.09
CA GLY A 302 -3.27 -24.96 -8.46
C GLY A 302 -2.56 -25.64 -9.64
N THR A 303 -3.33 -26.40 -10.42
CA THR A 303 -2.87 -27.03 -11.66
C THR A 303 -3.61 -26.48 -12.86
N ARG A 304 -3.14 -26.77 -14.09
CA ARG A 304 -3.85 -26.38 -15.32
C ARG A 304 -5.30 -26.93 -15.38
N GLN A 305 -5.51 -28.14 -14.85
CA GLN A 305 -6.81 -28.81 -14.82
C GLN A 305 -7.71 -28.29 -13.70
N ALA A 306 -7.11 -27.91 -12.56
CA ALA A 306 -7.78 -27.37 -11.38
C ALA A 306 -7.01 -26.15 -10.86
N PRO A 307 -7.14 -25.00 -11.52
CA PRO A 307 -6.52 -23.76 -11.04
C PRO A 307 -7.11 -23.33 -9.68
N SER A 308 -6.30 -22.65 -8.88
CA SER A 308 -6.77 -22.00 -7.65
C SER A 308 -7.62 -20.79 -8.01
N ALA A 309 -8.95 -20.96 -7.97
CA ALA A 309 -9.89 -19.93 -8.41
C ALA A 309 -10.10 -18.83 -7.35
N ALA A 310 -10.07 -17.58 -7.78
CA ALA A 310 -10.50 -16.44 -6.99
C ALA A 310 -12.04 -16.35 -6.96
N ASP A 311 -12.62 -16.27 -5.77
CA ASP A 311 -14.07 -16.15 -5.59
C ASP A 311 -14.52 -14.68 -5.58
N ARG A 312 -15.67 -14.39 -6.22
CA ARG A 312 -16.28 -13.05 -6.27
C ARG A 312 -15.32 -11.95 -6.73
N PHE A 313 -14.59 -12.18 -7.82
CA PHE A 313 -13.70 -11.20 -8.44
C PHE A 313 -14.48 -10.17 -9.24
N VAL A 314 -14.17 -8.89 -9.06
CA VAL A 314 -14.76 -7.77 -9.79
C VAL A 314 -13.65 -6.96 -10.47
N PHE A 315 -13.80 -6.73 -11.77
CA PHE A 315 -12.93 -5.85 -12.55
C PHE A 315 -13.81 -5.03 -13.51
N LYS A 316 -14.11 -3.79 -13.15
CA LYS A 316 -15.07 -2.97 -13.90
C LYS A 316 -14.68 -1.50 -13.97
N ASP A 317 -15.17 -0.82 -14.98
CA ASP A 317 -15.01 0.62 -15.15
C ASP A 317 -13.54 1.08 -15.16
N ASN A 318 -12.59 0.21 -15.50
CA ASN A 318 -11.18 0.55 -15.55
C ASN A 318 -10.74 0.94 -16.96
N ILE A 319 -9.73 1.82 -17.06
CA ILE A 319 -8.98 2.08 -18.29
C ILE A 319 -7.61 1.39 -18.15
N VAL A 320 -7.27 0.50 -19.10
CA VAL A 320 -6.01 -0.24 -19.07
C VAL A 320 -5.40 -0.38 -20.48
N LEU A 321 -4.08 -0.54 -20.55
CA LEU A 321 -3.38 -1.01 -21.74
C LEU A 321 -3.37 -2.53 -21.75
N HIS A 322 -3.93 -3.16 -22.78
CA HIS A 322 -3.97 -4.64 -22.87
C HIS A 322 -2.56 -5.24 -23.03
N ASN A 323 -1.69 -4.57 -23.76
CA ASN A 323 -0.35 -5.06 -24.12
C ASN A 323 -0.40 -6.47 -24.74
N ALA A 324 0.63 -7.31 -24.49
CA ALA A 324 0.74 -8.61 -25.15
C ALA A 324 -0.31 -9.63 -24.71
N ASN A 325 -0.58 -9.73 -23.39
CA ASN A 325 -1.40 -10.82 -22.86
C ASN A 325 -2.66 -10.37 -22.08
N GLY A 326 -2.79 -9.08 -21.75
CA GLY A 326 -3.95 -8.60 -21.00
C GLY A 326 -4.16 -9.37 -19.69
N VAL A 327 -5.16 -10.25 -19.65
CA VAL A 327 -5.47 -11.15 -18.53
C VAL A 327 -5.01 -12.56 -18.89
N ILE A 328 -4.03 -13.10 -18.17
CA ILE A 328 -3.44 -14.41 -18.44
C ILE A 328 -3.27 -15.24 -17.17
N GLY A 329 -3.60 -16.52 -17.23
CA GLY A 329 -3.37 -17.52 -16.18
C GLY A 329 -2.32 -18.54 -16.60
N THR A 330 -1.62 -19.11 -15.63
CA THR A 330 -0.59 -20.12 -15.88
C THR A 330 -1.15 -21.29 -16.68
N GLY A 331 -0.58 -21.53 -17.86
CA GLY A 331 -0.93 -22.65 -18.73
C GLY A 331 -2.27 -22.48 -19.48
N LEU A 332 -2.91 -21.31 -19.43
CA LEU A 332 -4.18 -21.02 -20.10
C LEU A 332 -4.01 -19.97 -21.19
N ALA A 333 -5.01 -19.86 -22.07
CA ALA A 333 -5.07 -18.78 -23.04
C ALA A 333 -5.54 -17.46 -22.40
N ILE A 334 -5.25 -16.35 -23.07
CA ILE A 334 -5.61 -15.01 -22.59
C ILE A 334 -7.11 -14.76 -22.61
N GLY A 335 -7.58 -13.93 -21.70
CA GLY A 335 -8.98 -13.47 -21.67
C GLY A 335 -9.95 -14.53 -21.13
N ASN A 336 -10.98 -14.88 -21.89
CA ASN A 336 -12.09 -15.75 -21.46
C ASN A 336 -11.65 -17.12 -20.91
N ASP A 337 -10.61 -17.74 -21.47
CA ASP A 337 -10.09 -19.01 -20.95
C ASP A 337 -9.55 -18.84 -19.53
N THR A 338 -8.74 -17.82 -19.31
CA THR A 338 -8.23 -17.46 -17.97
C THR A 338 -9.36 -17.02 -17.03
N LEU A 339 -10.26 -16.15 -17.49
CA LEU A 339 -11.38 -15.66 -16.67
C LEU A 339 -12.28 -16.79 -16.20
N SER A 340 -12.62 -17.73 -17.08
CA SER A 340 -13.50 -18.85 -16.72
C SER A 340 -12.91 -19.81 -15.69
N LYS A 341 -11.58 -19.92 -15.62
CA LYS A 341 -10.85 -20.89 -14.78
C LYS A 341 -10.34 -20.30 -13.48
N TYR A 342 -9.68 -19.13 -13.55
CA TYR A 342 -9.12 -18.47 -12.38
C TYR A 342 -10.10 -17.53 -11.69
N PHE A 343 -11.14 -17.06 -12.41
CA PHE A 343 -12.11 -16.09 -11.91
C PHE A 343 -13.54 -16.49 -12.28
N PRO A 344 -14.00 -17.70 -11.91
CA PRO A 344 -15.34 -18.18 -12.29
C PRO A 344 -16.40 -17.23 -11.75
N GLY A 345 -17.33 -16.82 -12.61
CA GLY A 345 -18.39 -15.88 -12.26
C GLY A 345 -17.93 -14.43 -12.05
N ALA A 346 -16.73 -14.08 -12.51
CA ALA A 346 -16.22 -12.71 -12.36
C ALA A 346 -17.14 -11.66 -12.99
N ALA A 347 -17.35 -10.56 -12.28
CA ALA A 347 -17.93 -9.34 -12.83
C ALA A 347 -16.86 -8.56 -13.60
N PHE A 348 -16.69 -8.85 -14.89
CA PHE A 348 -15.69 -8.26 -15.77
C PHE A 348 -16.37 -7.48 -16.91
N TYR A 349 -16.65 -6.20 -16.69
CA TYR A 349 -17.44 -5.40 -17.62
C TYR A 349 -17.12 -3.89 -17.54
N ARG A 350 -17.56 -3.14 -18.58
CA ARG A 350 -17.38 -1.68 -18.70
C ARG A 350 -15.91 -1.24 -18.62
N ASN A 351 -14.97 -2.12 -18.94
CA ASN A 351 -13.56 -1.75 -18.99
C ASN A 351 -13.16 -1.31 -20.39
N VAL A 352 -12.18 -0.42 -20.46
CA VAL A 352 -11.46 -0.06 -21.69
C VAL A 352 -10.13 -0.79 -21.68
N LEU A 353 -9.97 -1.84 -22.52
CA LEU A 353 -8.74 -2.60 -22.70
C LEU A 353 -8.11 -2.24 -24.04
N ALA A 354 -7.41 -1.10 -24.09
CA ALA A 354 -6.86 -0.59 -25.35
C ALA A 354 -5.79 -1.53 -25.95
N GLY A 355 -5.94 -1.84 -27.24
CA GLY A 355 -5.09 -2.78 -27.96
C GLY A 355 -5.47 -4.25 -27.78
N GLY A 356 -6.56 -4.55 -27.07
CA GLY A 356 -7.07 -5.91 -26.87
C GLY A 356 -7.90 -6.41 -28.05
N ASN A 357 -8.25 -7.70 -28.01
CA ASN A 357 -9.12 -8.34 -28.99
C ASN A 357 -10.48 -8.69 -28.36
N ALA A 358 -11.55 -8.09 -28.82
CA ALA A 358 -12.91 -8.26 -28.31
C ALA A 358 -13.37 -9.73 -28.23
N SER A 359 -12.97 -10.57 -29.20
CA SER A 359 -13.37 -11.99 -29.20
C SER A 359 -12.80 -12.82 -28.04
N ARG A 360 -11.84 -12.27 -27.30
CA ARG A 360 -11.14 -12.90 -26.18
C ARG A 360 -11.73 -12.57 -24.82
N TYR A 361 -12.70 -11.67 -24.73
CA TYR A 361 -13.21 -11.13 -23.47
C TYR A 361 -14.75 -11.09 -23.45
N PRO A 362 -15.38 -10.92 -22.28
CA PRO A 362 -16.81 -10.68 -22.17
C PRO A 362 -17.25 -9.45 -22.98
N ALA A 363 -18.46 -9.52 -23.55
CA ALA A 363 -18.94 -8.55 -24.54
C ALA A 363 -19.04 -7.09 -24.05
N ASP A 364 -19.38 -6.89 -22.77
CA ASP A 364 -19.60 -5.54 -22.21
C ASP A 364 -18.28 -4.85 -21.79
N ASN A 365 -17.28 -4.86 -22.71
CA ASN A 365 -15.99 -4.17 -22.58
C ASN A 365 -15.62 -3.51 -23.89
N SER A 366 -14.76 -2.50 -23.87
CA SER A 366 -14.30 -1.75 -25.04
C SER A 366 -12.84 -2.06 -25.35
N PHE A 367 -12.52 -2.20 -26.66
CA PHE A 367 -11.18 -2.60 -27.13
C PHE A 367 -10.67 -1.62 -28.22
N PRO A 368 -10.55 -0.33 -27.91
CA PRO A 368 -10.06 0.65 -28.88
C PRO A 368 -8.57 0.46 -29.17
N THR A 369 -8.07 1.16 -30.20
CA THR A 369 -6.63 1.27 -30.41
C THR A 369 -5.97 2.06 -29.28
N VAL A 370 -4.69 1.81 -29.04
CA VAL A 370 -3.91 2.60 -28.07
C VAL A 370 -3.84 4.08 -28.46
N ALA A 371 -3.77 4.38 -29.77
CA ALA A 371 -3.79 5.76 -30.26
C ALA A 371 -5.11 6.45 -29.89
N TRP A 372 -6.24 5.81 -30.16
CA TRP A 372 -7.55 6.34 -29.79
C TRP A 372 -7.65 6.61 -28.27
N LEU A 373 -7.16 5.68 -27.45
CA LEU A 373 -7.18 5.88 -25.98
C LEU A 373 -6.35 7.10 -25.58
N ARG A 374 -5.16 7.28 -26.15
CA ARG A 374 -4.32 8.45 -25.85
C ARG A 374 -5.03 9.77 -26.18
N ASP A 375 -5.82 9.79 -27.25
CA ASP A 375 -6.59 10.97 -27.65
C ASP A 375 -7.77 11.30 -26.70
N GLN A 376 -8.14 10.39 -25.81
CA GLN A 376 -9.15 10.66 -24.77
C GLN A 376 -8.62 11.51 -23.61
N PHE A 377 -7.31 11.56 -23.42
CA PHE A 377 -6.68 12.28 -22.34
C PHE A 377 -6.20 13.69 -22.73
N GLN A 378 -6.03 14.56 -21.75
CA GLN A 378 -5.57 15.94 -21.97
C GLN A 378 -4.17 15.97 -22.59
N ASP A 379 -3.19 15.33 -21.94
CA ASP A 379 -1.82 15.26 -22.45
C ASP A 379 -1.05 14.07 -21.83
N VAL A 380 -0.94 12.98 -22.60
CA VAL A 380 -0.22 11.78 -22.16
C VAL A 380 1.29 12.00 -22.06
N ALA A 381 1.85 12.97 -22.77
CA ALA A 381 3.28 13.25 -22.77
C ALA A 381 3.73 13.88 -21.43
N THR A 382 2.86 14.63 -20.79
CA THR A 382 3.07 15.22 -19.48
C THR A 382 2.40 14.43 -18.35
N TYR A 383 1.90 13.21 -18.65
CA TYR A 383 1.18 12.34 -17.72
C TYR A 383 -0.14 12.91 -17.19
N ASP A 384 -0.77 13.84 -17.94
CA ASP A 384 -2.10 14.35 -17.65
C ASP A 384 -3.17 13.42 -18.25
N TYR A 385 -3.59 12.45 -17.46
CA TYR A 385 -4.61 11.47 -17.80
C TYR A 385 -6.04 11.91 -17.49
N ARG A 386 -6.29 13.21 -17.33
CA ARG A 386 -7.65 13.73 -17.27
C ARG A 386 -8.36 13.50 -18.60
N LEU A 387 -9.59 13.02 -18.55
CA LEU A 387 -10.37 12.89 -19.77
C LEU A 387 -10.68 14.26 -20.38
N ARG A 388 -10.52 14.40 -21.70
CA ARG A 388 -10.90 15.62 -22.42
C ARG A 388 -12.41 15.89 -22.30
N PRO A 389 -12.87 17.13 -22.37
CA PRO A 389 -14.30 17.46 -22.26
C PRO A 389 -15.20 16.68 -23.25
N GLY A 390 -14.71 16.38 -24.46
CA GLY A 390 -15.43 15.63 -25.49
C GLY A 390 -15.20 14.11 -25.47
N SER A 391 -14.49 13.55 -24.47
CA SER A 391 -14.24 12.12 -24.39
C SER A 391 -15.53 11.34 -24.19
N SER A 392 -15.72 10.27 -25.00
CA SER A 392 -16.85 9.34 -24.83
C SER A 392 -16.75 8.44 -23.59
N LEU A 393 -15.62 8.49 -22.87
CA LEU A 393 -15.41 7.77 -21.60
C LEU A 393 -15.99 8.51 -20.41
N ARG A 394 -16.41 9.76 -20.60
CA ARG A 394 -17.07 10.53 -19.55
C ARG A 394 -18.48 10.02 -19.33
N GLN A 395 -18.85 9.86 -18.06
CA GLN A 395 -20.17 9.41 -17.61
C GLN A 395 -20.64 8.09 -18.25
N SER A 396 -19.69 7.26 -18.74
CA SER A 396 -19.98 5.98 -19.41
C SER A 396 -19.71 4.75 -18.55
N GLY A 397 -19.32 4.95 -17.30
CA GLY A 397 -19.18 3.88 -16.31
C GLY A 397 -20.51 3.23 -15.92
N SER A 398 -20.45 2.10 -15.26
CA SER A 398 -21.64 1.34 -14.84
C SER A 398 -22.53 2.08 -13.82
N ASP A 399 -21.99 3.08 -13.17
CA ASP A 399 -22.63 3.94 -12.17
C ASP A 399 -22.80 5.40 -12.65
N SER A 400 -22.71 5.61 -13.96
CA SER A 400 -22.81 6.93 -14.59
C SER A 400 -21.66 7.91 -14.25
N ARG A 401 -20.59 7.43 -13.62
CA ARG A 401 -19.31 8.17 -13.50
C ARG A 401 -18.45 7.98 -14.76
N ASP A 402 -17.35 8.72 -14.84
CA ASP A 402 -16.33 8.52 -15.87
C ASP A 402 -15.74 7.10 -15.72
N VAL A 403 -15.43 6.43 -16.84
CA VAL A 403 -14.60 5.22 -16.81
C VAL A 403 -13.16 5.63 -16.47
N GLY A 404 -12.49 4.84 -15.66
CA GLY A 404 -11.20 5.19 -15.09
C GLY A 404 -11.30 6.08 -13.86
N VAL A 405 -10.17 6.68 -13.47
CA VAL A 405 -10.08 7.48 -12.24
C VAL A 405 -10.82 8.80 -12.33
N GLY A 406 -11.61 9.11 -11.31
CA GLY A 406 -12.22 10.43 -11.13
C GLY A 406 -11.20 11.44 -10.62
N TYR A 407 -10.65 12.27 -11.51
CA TYR A 407 -9.52 13.16 -11.18
C TYR A 407 -9.79 14.18 -10.09
N THR A 408 -11.00 14.73 -10.00
CA THR A 408 -11.34 15.68 -8.93
C THR A 408 -11.17 15.04 -7.56
N ALA A 409 -11.76 13.86 -7.37
CA ALA A 409 -11.66 13.13 -6.10
C ALA A 409 -10.22 12.65 -5.82
N LEU A 410 -9.47 12.27 -6.87
CA LEU A 410 -8.05 11.92 -6.74
C LEU A 410 -7.23 13.11 -6.22
N ILE A 411 -7.37 14.29 -6.81
CA ILE A 411 -6.62 15.49 -6.41
C ILE A 411 -6.98 15.91 -4.97
N GLU A 412 -8.25 15.86 -4.60
CA GLU A 412 -8.70 16.11 -3.23
C GLU A 412 -8.12 15.08 -2.24
N GLY A 413 -8.06 13.81 -2.65
CA GLY A 413 -7.52 12.71 -1.86
C GLY A 413 -6.02 12.87 -1.57
N ILE A 414 -5.21 13.11 -2.60
CA ILE A 414 -3.73 13.23 -2.46
C ILE A 414 -3.31 14.55 -1.78
N GLY A 415 -4.14 15.59 -1.86
CA GLY A 415 -3.86 16.91 -1.29
C GLY A 415 -2.85 17.75 -2.10
N ALA A 416 -2.73 19.02 -1.74
CA ALA A 416 -1.98 20.02 -2.49
C ALA A 416 -0.48 19.68 -2.69
N ASN A 417 0.18 19.18 -1.67
CA ASN A 417 1.62 18.85 -1.76
C ASN A 417 1.91 17.78 -2.82
N ALA A 418 1.16 16.68 -2.80
CA ALA A 418 1.33 15.61 -3.78
C ALA A 418 0.85 16.05 -5.18
N ALA A 419 -0.23 16.82 -5.29
CA ALA A 419 -0.70 17.38 -6.55
C ALA A 419 0.39 18.26 -7.20
N ALA A 420 1.04 19.13 -6.43
CA ALA A 420 2.16 19.95 -6.91
C ALA A 420 3.34 19.12 -7.40
N LEU A 421 3.73 18.07 -6.68
CA LEU A 421 4.79 17.13 -7.11
C LEU A 421 4.45 16.41 -8.42
N LEU A 422 3.17 16.25 -8.71
CA LEU A 422 2.67 15.59 -9.92
C LEU A 422 2.42 16.57 -11.07
N GLY A 423 2.59 17.88 -10.85
CA GLY A 423 2.22 18.90 -11.83
C GLY A 423 0.72 18.97 -12.10
N LEU A 424 -0.10 18.46 -11.18
CA LEU A 424 -1.54 18.49 -11.26
C LEU A 424 -2.08 19.84 -10.74
N PRO A 425 -3.27 20.29 -11.21
CA PRO A 425 -3.87 21.50 -10.69
C PRO A 425 -4.13 21.38 -9.17
N GLU A 426 -4.02 22.50 -8.47
CA GLU A 426 -4.37 22.52 -7.05
C GLU A 426 -5.82 22.07 -6.83
N PRO A 427 -6.11 21.38 -5.72
CA PRO A 427 -7.49 21.10 -5.33
C PRO A 427 -8.23 22.42 -5.18
N SER A 428 -9.46 22.50 -5.70
CA SER A 428 -10.32 23.64 -5.45
C SER A 428 -10.43 23.87 -3.94
N PRO A 429 -10.35 25.13 -3.47
CA PRO A 429 -10.53 25.39 -2.04
C PRO A 429 -11.87 24.78 -1.60
N PRO A 430 -11.92 24.12 -0.45
CA PRO A 430 -13.15 23.50 0.02
C PRO A 430 -14.23 24.59 0.09
N VAL A 431 -15.35 24.36 -0.58
CA VAL A 431 -16.54 25.21 -0.42
C VAL A 431 -16.87 25.18 1.07
N PRO A 432 -16.90 26.32 1.77
CA PRO A 432 -17.22 26.32 3.18
C PRO A 432 -18.57 25.64 3.38
N SER A 433 -18.60 24.43 3.87
CA SER A 433 -19.85 23.81 4.25
C SER A 433 -20.28 24.46 5.55
N ASP A 434 -21.40 25.16 5.53
CA ASP A 434 -22.05 25.73 6.71
C ASP A 434 -22.46 24.69 7.76
N ARG A 435 -22.06 23.42 7.56
CA ARG A 435 -22.38 22.28 8.44
C ARG A 435 -21.36 22.04 9.57
N PHE A 436 -20.30 22.81 9.69
CA PHE A 436 -19.29 22.64 10.77
C PHE A 436 -19.39 23.69 11.89
N LYS A 437 -20.54 24.34 12.07
CA LYS A 437 -20.76 25.23 13.23
C LYS A 437 -21.14 24.53 14.52
N ASP A 438 -21.13 23.18 14.57
CA ASP A 438 -21.51 22.53 15.83
C ASP A 438 -20.83 21.17 16.01
N ARG A 439 -19.57 21.16 16.44
CA ARG A 439 -18.92 20.02 17.13
C ARG A 439 -17.61 20.45 17.83
N THR A 440 -17.65 21.46 18.65
CA THR A 440 -16.75 21.58 19.76
C THR A 440 -17.31 20.70 20.90
N ARG A 441 -16.57 19.70 21.32
CA ARG A 441 -16.84 18.72 22.39
C ARG A 441 -17.58 17.45 21.95
N GLY A 442 -16.82 16.51 21.41
CA GLY A 442 -17.17 15.09 21.35
C GLY A 442 -15.98 14.25 21.79
N ARG A 443 -16.06 13.66 22.98
CA ARG A 443 -15.12 12.62 23.43
C ARG A 443 -15.13 11.48 22.41
N PRO A 444 -13.98 10.81 22.17
CA PRO A 444 -13.98 9.57 21.40
C PRO A 444 -14.91 8.54 22.06
N PRO A 445 -15.57 7.67 21.28
CA PRO A 445 -16.49 6.68 21.85
C PRO A 445 -15.75 5.76 22.82
N ALA A 446 -16.33 5.62 24.00
CA ALA A 446 -15.81 4.75 25.05
C ALA A 446 -15.85 3.29 24.58
N TYR A 447 -14.77 2.59 24.81
CA TYR A 447 -14.63 1.15 24.60
C TYR A 447 -15.65 0.41 25.49
N ILE A 448 -16.64 -0.24 24.89
CA ILE A 448 -17.57 -1.11 25.62
C ILE A 448 -16.83 -2.41 25.94
N ARG A 449 -16.54 -2.65 27.21
CA ARG A 449 -16.09 -3.95 27.72
C ARG A 449 -17.20 -4.98 27.50
N PRO A 450 -16.92 -6.21 27.01
CA PRO A 450 -17.91 -7.30 27.08
C PRO A 450 -18.17 -7.61 28.54
N GLY A 451 -19.44 -7.57 28.96
CA GLY A 451 -19.86 -7.85 30.32
C GLY A 451 -19.51 -9.27 30.72
N SER A 452 -18.97 -9.42 31.93
CA SER A 452 -18.89 -10.68 32.62
C SER A 452 -20.31 -11.12 33.04
N GLY A 453 -20.90 -12.01 32.24
CA GLY A 453 -22.10 -12.73 32.60
C GLY A 453 -21.72 -13.85 33.59
N GLY A 454 -22.07 -13.70 34.86
CA GLY A 454 -22.05 -14.78 35.83
C GLY A 454 -23.32 -15.64 35.71
N GLN A 455 -23.15 -16.86 35.80
CA GLN A 455 -23.70 -18.04 36.49
C GLN A 455 -23.32 -19.30 35.72
#